data_3b5ba122ece44b825143114d6a6b4eec
#
_entry.id   3b5ba122ece44b825143114d6a6b4eec
#
_cell.length_a   1.000
_cell.length_b   1.000
_cell.length_c   1.000
_cell.angle_alpha   90.00
_cell.angle_beta   90.00
_cell.angle_gamma   90.00
#
_symmetry.space_group_name_H-M   'P 1'
#
loop_
_entity.id
_entity.type
_entity.pdbx_description
1 polymer ?
#
loop_
_entity_poly.entity_id
_entity_poly.type
_entity_poly.pdbx_seq_one_letter_code
_entity_poly.pdbx_strand_id
1 'polypeptide(L)'
;MAAASAPERGDVVWLQFNPQAGHRPALVISPRSYNKRVGLALVCPITSRIKGYPFEVELPPLMETESAILCDQIKSLDWRVRNAKRIGSVPPSVMQEVTARILALVAPEE
;
A
#
# COMPACT_ATOMS: atom_id res chain seq x y z
N MET A 1 1.64 16.45 21.82
CA MET A 1 1.50 16.01 20.44
C MET A 1 1.49 14.49 20.40
N ALA A 2 0.45 13.92 19.83
CA ALA A 2 0.37 12.46 19.74
C ALA A 2 1.42 11.92 18.77
N ALA A 3 2.09 10.85 19.15
CA ALA A 3 2.98 10.15 18.24
C ALA A 3 2.16 9.58 17.08
N ALA A 4 2.77 9.55 15.90
CA ALA A 4 2.13 8.95 14.75
C ALA A 4 1.85 7.47 15.03
N SER A 5 0.62 7.04 14.76
CA SER A 5 0.27 5.63 14.90
C SER A 5 0.83 4.83 13.74
N ALA A 6 1.28 3.61 14.03
CA ALA A 6 1.71 2.70 12.98
C ALA A 6 0.52 2.38 12.08
N PRO A 7 0.73 2.35 10.76
CA PRO A 7 -0.35 2.01 9.85
C PRO A 7 -0.79 0.55 10.00
N GLU A 8 -2.03 0.27 9.62
CA GLU A 8 -2.62 -1.06 9.66
C GLU A 8 -2.72 -1.63 8.24
N ARG A 9 -2.69 -2.95 8.13
CA ARG A 9 -2.99 -3.63 6.87
C ARG A 9 -4.33 -3.13 6.33
N GLY A 10 -4.35 -2.75 5.06
CA GLY A 10 -5.55 -2.22 4.43
C GLY A 10 -5.67 -0.71 4.48
N ASP A 11 -4.84 -0.03 5.25
CA ASP A 11 -4.81 1.43 5.22
C ASP A 11 -4.25 1.91 3.90
N VAL A 12 -4.84 2.98 3.37
CA VAL A 12 -4.23 3.76 2.31
C VAL A 12 -3.54 4.95 2.97
N VAL A 13 -2.25 5.09 2.69
CA VAL A 13 -1.43 6.15 3.30
C VAL A 13 -0.85 7.05 2.22
N TRP A 14 -0.70 8.31 2.57
CA TRP A 14 0.03 9.30 1.77
C TRP A 14 1.42 9.38 2.36
N LEU A 15 2.44 9.08 1.57
CA LEU A 15 3.81 9.07 2.09
C LEU A 15 4.81 9.48 1.03
N GLN A 16 5.99 9.86 1.47
CA GLN A 16 7.10 10.23 0.59
C GLN A 16 7.80 8.96 0.11
N PHE A 17 7.69 8.67 -1.19
CA PHE A 17 8.32 7.49 -1.79
C PHE A 17 9.82 7.68 -1.97
N ASN A 18 10.20 8.77 -2.60
CA ASN A 18 11.59 9.16 -2.73
C ASN A 18 11.65 10.67 -2.99
N PRO A 19 12.83 11.31 -2.86
CA PRO A 19 12.93 12.77 -3.03
C PRO A 19 12.44 13.28 -4.38
N GLN A 20 12.56 12.47 -5.42
CA GLN A 20 12.19 12.87 -6.78
C GLN A 20 10.71 12.64 -7.07
N ALA A 21 10.16 11.55 -6.58
CA ALA A 21 8.75 11.21 -6.81
C ALA A 21 7.80 12.00 -5.91
N GLY A 22 8.30 12.54 -4.77
CA GLY A 22 7.48 13.25 -3.81
C GLY A 22 6.53 12.33 -3.07
N HIS A 23 5.42 12.89 -2.57
CA HIS A 23 4.41 12.14 -1.83
C HIS A 23 3.49 11.41 -2.81
N ARG A 24 3.14 10.17 -2.46
CA ARG A 24 2.27 9.30 -3.27
C ARG A 24 1.40 8.45 -2.36
N PRO A 25 0.23 8.03 -2.84
CA PRO A 25 -0.59 7.10 -2.09
C PRO A 25 -0.06 5.68 -2.22
N ALA A 26 -0.24 4.90 -1.17
CA ALA A 26 0.16 3.49 -1.15
C ALA A 26 -0.76 2.69 -0.24
N LEU A 27 -0.96 1.42 -0.58
CA LEU A 27 -1.73 0.49 0.23
C LEU A 27 -0.79 -0.26 1.17
N VAL A 28 -1.11 -0.26 2.46
CA VAL A 28 -0.34 -0.98 3.47
C VAL A 28 -0.74 -2.46 3.44
N ILE A 29 0.25 -3.33 3.32
CA ILE A 29 0.06 -4.78 3.19
C ILE A 29 0.33 -5.50 4.50
N SER A 30 1.31 -5.03 5.28
CA SER A 30 1.71 -5.68 6.52
C SER A 30 0.90 -5.19 7.71
N PRO A 31 0.71 -6.03 8.75
CA PRO A 31 -0.13 -5.68 9.90
C PRO A 31 0.55 -4.65 10.81
N ARG A 32 -0.29 -3.92 11.56
CA ARG A 32 0.19 -2.89 12.50
C ARG A 32 1.20 -3.45 13.49
N SER A 33 0.99 -4.67 13.98
CA SER A 33 1.88 -5.30 14.94
C SER A 33 3.31 -5.38 14.42
N TYR A 34 3.49 -5.77 13.17
CA TYR A 34 4.78 -5.79 12.50
C TYR A 34 5.30 -4.37 12.29
N ASN A 35 4.45 -3.50 11.75
CA ASN A 35 4.84 -2.14 11.39
C ASN A 35 5.31 -1.34 12.61
N LYS A 36 4.63 -1.52 13.73
CA LYS A 36 4.99 -0.85 14.98
C LYS A 36 6.30 -1.39 15.55
N ARG A 37 6.47 -2.71 15.54
CA ARG A 37 7.64 -3.36 16.13
C ARG A 37 8.90 -3.10 15.33
N VAL A 38 8.81 -3.20 14.02
CA VAL A 38 9.99 -3.14 13.14
C VAL A 38 10.28 -1.71 12.67
N GLY A 39 9.26 -0.86 12.61
CA GLY A 39 9.40 0.51 12.08
C GLY A 39 9.33 0.58 10.57
N LEU A 40 9.04 -0.52 9.91
CA LEU A 40 8.85 -0.60 8.46
C LEU A 40 7.42 -0.99 8.14
N ALA A 41 6.99 -0.80 6.92
CA ALA A 41 5.72 -1.34 6.43
C ALA A 41 5.91 -1.79 4.99
N LEU A 42 5.30 -2.93 4.65
CA LEU A 42 5.21 -3.36 3.27
C LEU A 42 4.07 -2.61 2.62
N VAL A 43 4.34 -1.96 1.50
CA VAL A 43 3.33 -1.15 0.80
C VAL A 43 3.36 -1.42 -0.68
N CYS A 44 2.20 -1.29 -1.32
CA CYS A 44 2.08 -1.31 -2.77
C CYS A 44 1.72 0.11 -3.25
N PRO A 45 2.46 0.68 -4.21
CA PRO A 45 2.12 2.01 -4.71
C PRO A 45 0.78 2.01 -5.43
N ILE A 46 0.13 3.16 -5.41
CA ILE A 46 -1.14 3.38 -6.09
C ILE A 46 -0.89 4.37 -7.21
N THR A 47 -1.37 4.06 -8.41
CA THR A 47 -1.19 4.90 -9.59
C THR A 47 -2.53 5.34 -10.15
N SER A 48 -2.57 6.55 -10.73
CA SER A 48 -3.70 6.99 -11.53
C SER A 48 -3.54 6.61 -13.01
N ARG A 49 -2.39 6.07 -13.38
CA ARG A 49 -2.12 5.63 -14.75
C ARG A 49 -2.41 4.14 -14.89
N ILE A 50 -3.67 3.82 -15.05
CA ILE A 50 -4.14 2.44 -15.13
C ILE A 50 -3.82 1.90 -16.52
N LYS A 51 -3.08 0.78 -16.57
CA LYS A 51 -2.69 0.14 -17.83
C LYS A 51 -3.48 -1.13 -18.12
N GLY A 52 -4.19 -1.67 -17.11
CA GLY A 52 -5.04 -2.84 -17.27
C GLY A 52 -4.34 -4.18 -17.26
N TYR A 53 -3.10 -4.27 -16.76
CA TYR A 53 -2.45 -5.57 -16.70
C TYR A 53 -2.78 -6.34 -15.40
N PRO A 54 -2.47 -7.65 -15.35
CA PRO A 54 -3.00 -8.55 -14.31
C PRO A 54 -2.65 -8.20 -12.86
N PHE A 55 -1.55 -7.50 -12.62
CA PHE A 55 -1.13 -7.17 -11.25
C PHE A 55 -1.64 -5.82 -10.76
N GLU A 56 -2.51 -5.17 -11.54
CA GLU A 56 -3.22 -3.98 -11.08
C GLU A 56 -4.57 -4.38 -10.48
N VAL A 57 -4.85 -3.87 -9.29
CA VAL A 57 -6.17 -4.02 -8.65
C VAL A 57 -6.78 -2.64 -8.56
N GLU A 58 -7.96 -2.45 -9.13
CA GLU A 58 -8.64 -1.17 -9.07
C GLU A 58 -8.99 -0.82 -7.64
N LEU A 59 -8.68 0.42 -7.27
CA LEU A 59 -9.00 0.96 -5.96
C LEU A 59 -10.40 1.54 -5.99
N PRO A 60 -11.26 1.19 -5.03
CA PRO A 60 -12.54 1.88 -4.90
C PRO A 60 -12.33 3.38 -4.72
N PRO A 61 -13.29 4.22 -5.10
CA PRO A 61 -13.07 5.68 -5.11
C PRO A 61 -12.87 6.25 -3.71
N LEU A 62 -11.61 6.29 -3.28
CA LEU A 62 -11.16 7.02 -2.09
C LEU A 62 -10.62 8.39 -2.46
N MET A 63 -10.40 8.61 -3.75
CA MET A 63 -9.87 9.84 -4.30
C MET A 63 -10.69 10.21 -5.53
N GLU A 64 -10.56 11.45 -5.99
CA GLU A 64 -11.34 11.97 -7.11
C GLU A 64 -11.06 11.25 -8.43
N THR A 65 -9.86 10.70 -8.59
CA THR A 65 -9.47 10.01 -9.82
C THR A 65 -9.49 8.51 -9.64
N GLU A 66 -9.80 7.79 -10.71
CA GLU A 66 -9.64 6.34 -10.73
C GLU A 66 -8.17 5.97 -10.51
N SER A 67 -7.95 4.92 -9.74
CA SER A 67 -6.61 4.50 -9.35
C SER A 67 -6.52 2.99 -9.31
N ALA A 68 -5.29 2.48 -9.40
CA ALA A 68 -5.01 1.06 -9.28
C ALA A 68 -3.83 0.82 -8.34
N ILE A 69 -3.90 -0.28 -7.62
CA ILE A 69 -2.85 -0.75 -6.72
C ILE A 69 -1.90 -1.62 -7.54
N LEU A 70 -0.61 -1.30 -7.49
CA LEU A 70 0.42 -2.03 -8.23
C LEU A 70 0.98 -3.16 -7.34
N CYS A 71 0.38 -4.34 -7.44
CA CYS A 71 0.68 -5.45 -6.54
C CYS A 71 2.06 -6.05 -6.76
N ASP A 72 2.64 -5.90 -7.94
CA ASP A 72 3.98 -6.40 -8.25
C ASP A 72 5.09 -5.41 -7.90
N GLN A 73 4.75 -4.25 -7.36
CA GLN A 73 5.73 -3.23 -6.96
C GLN A 73 5.77 -3.04 -5.45
N ILE A 74 5.57 -4.12 -4.72
CA ILE A 74 5.61 -4.08 -3.26
C ILE A 74 6.98 -3.63 -2.77
N LYS A 75 6.99 -2.74 -1.77
CA LYS A 75 8.20 -2.19 -1.18
C LYS A 75 8.11 -2.21 0.33
N SER A 76 9.27 -2.34 0.98
CA SER A 76 9.41 -2.17 2.43
C SER A 76 9.94 -0.76 2.69
N LEU A 77 9.16 0.05 3.37
CA LEU A 77 9.50 1.45 3.60
C LEU A 77 9.40 1.81 5.08
N ASP A 78 10.26 2.73 5.53
CA ASP A 78 10.18 3.29 6.87
C ASP A 78 9.04 4.33 6.90
N TRP A 79 7.93 3.95 7.50
CA TRP A 79 6.72 4.77 7.50
C TRP A 79 6.83 6.03 8.35
N ARG A 80 7.72 6.05 9.34
CA ARG A 80 7.94 7.22 10.20
C ARG A 80 8.74 8.28 9.47
N VAL A 81 9.87 7.89 8.91
CA VAL A 81 10.76 8.79 8.17
C VAL A 81 10.05 9.39 6.97
N ARG A 82 9.17 8.62 6.35
CA ARG A 82 8.44 9.05 5.14
C ARG A 82 7.11 9.75 5.45
N ASN A 83 6.85 10.02 6.72
CA ASN A 83 5.67 10.77 7.17
C ASN A 83 4.36 10.17 6.65
N ALA A 84 4.21 8.86 6.77
CA ALA A 84 3.00 8.18 6.30
C ALA A 84 1.77 8.68 7.05
N LYS A 85 0.77 9.15 6.31
CA LYS A 85 -0.49 9.63 6.86
C LYS A 85 -1.63 8.83 6.28
N ARG A 86 -2.49 8.28 7.14
CA ARG A 86 -3.66 7.54 6.70
C ARG A 86 -4.64 8.48 6.02
N ILE A 87 -5.04 8.14 4.81
CA ILE A 87 -6.06 8.89 4.06
C ILE A 87 -7.33 8.07 3.83
N GLY A 88 -7.31 6.79 4.16
CA GLY A 88 -8.47 5.93 4.05
C GLY A 88 -8.09 4.48 4.28
N SER A 89 -8.99 3.58 3.93
CA SER A 89 -8.75 2.15 3.98
C SER A 89 -9.54 1.47 2.87
N VAL A 90 -9.12 0.27 2.51
CA VAL A 90 -9.82 -0.50 1.47
C VAL A 90 -10.70 -1.57 2.12
N PRO A 91 -11.80 -1.97 1.47
CA PRO A 91 -12.61 -3.06 1.99
C PRO A 91 -11.86 -4.40 1.93
N PRO A 92 -12.27 -5.37 2.76
CA PRO A 92 -11.61 -6.69 2.79
C PRO A 92 -11.55 -7.37 1.43
N SER A 93 -12.54 -7.16 0.56
CA SER A 93 -12.54 -7.73 -0.78
C SER A 93 -11.35 -7.28 -1.62
N VAL A 94 -10.97 -6.01 -1.48
CA VAL A 94 -9.81 -5.47 -2.19
C VAL A 94 -8.52 -6.08 -1.64
N MET A 95 -8.41 -6.20 -0.30
CA MET A 95 -7.26 -6.86 0.31
C MET A 95 -7.11 -8.31 -0.13
N GLN A 96 -8.21 -9.03 -0.27
CA GLN A 96 -8.19 -10.41 -0.76
C GLN A 96 -7.65 -10.48 -2.19
N GLU A 97 -8.08 -9.60 -3.06
CA GLU A 97 -7.57 -9.55 -4.43
C GLU A 97 -6.08 -9.21 -4.48
N VAL A 98 -5.66 -8.21 -3.73
CA VAL A 98 -4.26 -7.80 -3.67
C VAL A 98 -3.39 -8.94 -3.14
N THR A 99 -3.83 -9.56 -2.04
CA THR A 99 -3.10 -10.68 -1.44
C THR A 99 -2.97 -11.85 -2.41
N ALA A 100 -4.04 -12.17 -3.13
CA ALA A 100 -4.02 -13.27 -4.10
C ALA A 100 -2.98 -13.02 -5.21
N ARG A 101 -2.89 -11.79 -5.69
CA ARG A 101 -1.92 -11.44 -6.72
C ARG A 101 -0.48 -11.47 -6.21
N ILE A 102 -0.26 -11.01 -4.98
CA ILE A 102 1.07 -11.09 -4.36
C ILE A 102 1.47 -12.54 -4.14
N LEU A 103 0.55 -13.37 -3.65
CA LEU A 103 0.81 -14.80 -3.45
C LEU A 103 1.17 -15.50 -4.76
N ALA A 104 0.54 -15.12 -5.87
CA ALA A 104 0.87 -15.67 -7.17
C ALA A 104 2.33 -15.42 -7.56
N LEU A 105 2.93 -14.37 -7.02
CA LEU A 105 4.32 -14.02 -7.31
C LEU A 105 5.32 -14.65 -6.34
N VAL A 106 4.94 -14.85 -5.09
CA VAL A 106 5.88 -15.26 -4.04
C VAL A 106 5.65 -16.68 -3.52
N ALA A 107 4.47 -17.26 -3.72
CA ALA A 107 4.21 -18.62 -3.31
C ALA A 107 4.97 -19.59 -4.23
N PRO A 108 5.61 -20.63 -3.67
CA PRO A 108 6.32 -21.58 -4.51
C PRO A 108 5.38 -22.37 -5.41
N GLU A 109 5.81 -22.60 -6.63
CA GLU A 109 5.09 -23.48 -7.54
C GLU A 109 5.37 -24.95 -7.19
N GLU A 110 4.35 -25.77 -7.30
CA GLU A 110 4.48 -27.21 -7.08
C GLU A 110 4.79 -27.96 -8.36
#